data_6b853965e88227351344cd852b87ef89
#
_entry.id   6b853965e88227351344cd852b87ef89
#
_cell.length_a   1.000
_cell.length_b   1.000
_cell.length_c   1.000
_cell.angle_alpha   90.00
_cell.angle_beta   90.00
_cell.angle_gamma   90.00
#
_symmetry.space_group_name_H-M   'P 1'
#
loop_
_entity.id
_entity.type
_entity.pdbx_description
1 polymer ?
#
loop_
_entity_poly.entity_id
_entity_poly.type
_entity_poly.pdbx_seq_one_letter_code
_entity_poly.pdbx_strand_id
1 'polypeptide(L)'
;SSHLIMGECKKEKEISEYIPSVNGKTMKENKIQKIVDAPVNSYVVMTSVNLAKPDDFSDTAAVLSDYTTYYMSTSHLYLANTIYEQFLWSNSTKTAISKFEYKDGAFSYLTTKKVKGQINDSYYMHEYKGNFAFVYTDWRNETSTNGICILDKNMNTLGKIDNLGNDETIYASYYIGSMAYFVTYRQTDPVFAVDISNPKKPVVKAKLKLPGFSSYLHSFGENQLIGVGMTGGDDDKVKISLFALGENGSVTEQTKLLLPKYSETEAGSNHKSVFIDEERKLVGFATIADTTLRYKLYHFDGTEFKQVLNVPIKEMSNTRGIRIGNYFYVVDNAKKIHAYDMQTWK
;
A
#
# COMPACT_ATOMS: atom_id res chain seq x y z
N SER A 1 -27.69 6.95 -4.14
CA SER A 1 -28.19 8.08 -4.98
C SER A 1 -27.17 9.21 -4.88
N SER A 2 -26.25 9.24 -5.84
CA SER A 2 -25.34 10.37 -6.04
C SER A 2 -26.14 11.53 -6.65
N HIS A 3 -26.38 12.55 -5.88
CA HIS A 3 -26.87 13.81 -6.39
C HIS A 3 -25.68 14.52 -7.05
N LEU A 4 -25.64 14.49 -8.39
CA LEU A 4 -24.84 15.44 -9.15
C LEU A 4 -25.48 16.81 -8.94
N ILE A 5 -24.88 17.65 -8.11
CA ILE A 5 -25.17 19.09 -8.11
C ILE A 5 -24.46 19.64 -9.34
N MET A 6 -25.20 19.76 -10.44
CA MET A 6 -24.77 20.57 -11.57
C MET A 6 -24.87 22.04 -11.16
N GLY A 7 -23.78 22.53 -10.56
CA GLY A 7 -23.62 23.98 -10.44
C GLY A 7 -23.50 24.57 -11.83
N GLU A 8 -24.34 25.56 -12.16
CA GLU A 8 -24.20 26.35 -13.38
C GLU A 8 -22.78 26.91 -13.46
N CYS A 9 -22.03 26.45 -14.44
CA CYS A 9 -20.72 27.01 -14.77
C CYS A 9 -20.96 28.41 -15.38
N LYS A 10 -20.94 29.46 -14.53
CA LYS A 10 -21.33 30.83 -14.92
C LYS A 10 -20.33 31.58 -15.78
N LYS A 11 -19.14 31.04 -16.02
CA LYS A 11 -18.14 31.57 -16.97
C LYS A 11 -17.20 30.45 -17.39
N GLU A 12 -16.95 30.32 -18.68
CA GLU A 12 -15.77 29.60 -19.16
C GLU A 12 -14.55 30.33 -18.62
N LYS A 13 -13.73 29.61 -17.86
CA LYS A 13 -12.43 30.12 -17.39
C LYS A 13 -11.43 30.05 -18.53
N GLU A 14 -10.46 30.95 -18.51
CA GLU A 14 -9.33 30.89 -19.43
C GLU A 14 -8.56 29.58 -19.24
N ILE A 15 -8.05 28.99 -20.32
CA ILE A 15 -7.32 27.69 -20.28
C ILE A 15 -6.21 27.72 -19.24
N SER A 16 -5.55 28.85 -19.08
CA SER A 16 -4.48 29.07 -18.08
C SER A 16 -4.93 28.84 -16.63
N GLU A 17 -6.22 29.00 -16.34
CA GLU A 17 -6.77 28.75 -14.98
C GLU A 17 -6.93 27.27 -14.66
N TYR A 18 -6.90 26.40 -15.68
CA TYR A 18 -6.98 24.94 -15.52
C TYR A 18 -5.60 24.28 -15.47
N ILE A 19 -4.53 25.01 -15.84
CA ILE A 19 -3.17 24.47 -15.80
C ILE A 19 -2.64 24.53 -14.36
N PRO A 20 -2.10 23.42 -13.81
CA PRO A 20 -1.57 23.43 -12.46
C PRO A 20 -0.40 24.41 -12.32
N SER A 21 -0.34 25.06 -11.16
CA SER A 21 0.78 25.90 -10.78
C SER A 21 1.48 25.35 -9.52
N VAL A 22 2.79 25.51 -9.46
CA VAL A 22 3.62 25.10 -8.33
C VAL A 22 4.45 26.30 -7.90
N ASN A 23 4.37 26.70 -6.63
CA ASN A 23 5.00 27.91 -6.10
C ASN A 23 4.69 29.17 -6.94
N GLY A 24 3.43 29.33 -7.38
CA GLY A 24 2.99 30.47 -8.19
C GLY A 24 3.46 30.48 -9.65
N LYS A 25 4.20 29.47 -10.09
CA LYS A 25 4.62 29.30 -11.48
C LYS A 25 3.72 28.31 -12.20
N THR A 26 3.08 28.73 -13.29
CA THR A 26 2.28 27.86 -14.14
C THR A 26 3.15 26.80 -14.79
N MET A 27 2.69 25.56 -14.79
CA MET A 27 3.40 24.42 -15.35
C MET A 27 3.44 24.52 -16.88
N LYS A 28 4.55 24.07 -17.49
CA LYS A 28 4.66 24.01 -18.96
C LYS A 28 3.81 22.86 -19.51
N GLU A 29 3.14 23.06 -20.63
CA GLU A 29 2.27 22.06 -21.26
C GLU A 29 2.97 20.72 -21.55
N ASN A 30 4.24 20.75 -21.97
CA ASN A 30 5.02 19.54 -22.24
C ASN A 30 5.38 18.72 -20.99
N LYS A 31 5.09 19.24 -19.80
CA LYS A 31 5.21 18.53 -18.51
C LYS A 31 3.89 17.94 -18.02
N ILE A 32 2.81 18.11 -18.80
CA ILE A 32 1.49 17.57 -18.47
C ILE A 32 1.16 16.43 -19.41
N GLN A 33 0.83 15.28 -18.84
CA GLN A 33 0.44 14.07 -19.58
C GLN A 33 -1.04 13.76 -19.38
N LYS A 34 -1.77 13.48 -20.46
CA LYS A 34 -3.08 12.87 -20.42
C LYS A 34 -2.94 11.36 -20.62
N ILE A 35 -3.33 10.58 -19.63
CA ILE A 35 -3.07 9.13 -19.59
C ILE A 35 -4.28 8.32 -20.09
N VAL A 36 -5.50 8.83 -19.87
CA VAL A 36 -6.74 8.08 -20.09
C VAL A 36 -7.69 8.91 -20.94
N ASP A 37 -8.36 8.28 -21.91
CA ASP A 37 -9.45 8.89 -22.66
C ASP A 37 -10.79 8.81 -21.86
N ALA A 38 -10.73 9.29 -20.63
CA ALA A 38 -11.89 9.42 -19.76
C ALA A 38 -12.00 10.88 -19.28
N PRO A 39 -13.20 11.36 -18.98
CA PRO A 39 -13.37 12.65 -18.33
C PRO A 39 -12.73 12.56 -16.95
N VAL A 40 -11.72 13.39 -16.70
CA VAL A 40 -11.00 13.52 -15.43
C VAL A 40 -10.95 14.98 -15.05
N ASN A 41 -11.08 15.28 -13.76
CA ASN A 41 -11.24 16.63 -13.24
C ASN A 41 -10.08 17.07 -12.34
N SER A 42 -9.05 16.25 -12.20
CA SER A 42 -7.95 16.47 -11.29
C SER A 42 -6.59 16.17 -11.90
N TYR A 43 -5.54 16.65 -11.25
CA TYR A 43 -4.17 16.39 -11.60
C TYR A 43 -3.45 15.67 -10.47
N VAL A 44 -2.63 14.69 -10.81
CA VAL A 44 -1.54 14.20 -9.95
C VAL A 44 -0.31 15.03 -10.29
N VAL A 45 0.13 15.87 -9.36
CA VAL A 45 1.34 16.70 -9.53
C VAL A 45 2.52 16.03 -8.83
N MET A 46 3.59 15.85 -9.55
CA MET A 46 4.85 15.28 -9.07
C MET A 46 5.88 16.39 -8.97
N THR A 47 6.59 16.46 -7.86
CA THR A 47 7.67 17.42 -7.64
C THR A 47 8.89 16.70 -7.10
N SER A 48 10.07 17.13 -7.51
CA SER A 48 11.33 16.68 -6.97
C SER A 48 12.08 17.84 -6.30
N VAL A 49 12.80 17.54 -5.23
CA VAL A 49 13.55 18.51 -4.43
C VAL A 49 14.97 17.99 -4.23
N ASN A 50 15.95 18.85 -4.43
CA ASN A 50 17.31 18.58 -4.01
C ASN A 50 17.46 18.93 -2.53
N LEU A 51 17.71 17.92 -1.68
CA LEU A 51 17.83 18.12 -0.23
C LEU A 51 18.98 19.06 0.18
N ALA A 52 19.98 19.25 -0.69
CA ALA A 52 21.03 20.26 -0.47
C ALA A 52 20.58 21.69 -0.81
N LYS A 53 19.44 21.85 -1.51
CA LYS A 53 18.84 23.13 -1.91
C LYS A 53 17.32 23.01 -1.84
N PRO A 54 16.72 22.92 -0.65
CA PRO A 54 15.30 22.53 -0.47
C PRO A 54 14.31 23.63 -0.83
N ASP A 55 14.76 24.86 -1.07
CA ASP A 55 13.90 26.02 -1.31
C ASP A 55 13.31 26.05 -2.73
N ASP A 56 13.87 25.26 -3.66
CA ASP A 56 13.40 25.18 -5.04
C ASP A 56 13.12 23.73 -5.46
N PHE A 57 12.08 23.56 -6.30
CA PHE A 57 11.83 22.28 -6.96
C PHE A 57 12.82 22.08 -8.11
N SER A 58 13.45 20.91 -8.16
CA SER A 58 14.35 20.54 -9.26
C SER A 58 13.59 20.25 -10.54
N ASP A 59 12.42 19.59 -10.43
CA ASP A 59 11.50 19.35 -11.55
C ASP A 59 10.06 19.26 -11.07
N THR A 60 9.13 19.51 -12.00
CA THR A 60 7.69 19.36 -11.81
C THR A 60 7.09 18.68 -13.03
N ALA A 61 6.22 17.70 -12.82
CA ALA A 61 5.43 17.07 -13.87
C ALA A 61 4.01 16.83 -13.37
N ALA A 62 3.05 16.73 -14.27
CA ALA A 62 1.67 16.44 -13.92
C ALA A 62 1.06 15.39 -14.83
N VAL A 63 0.11 14.66 -14.28
CA VAL A 63 -0.72 13.73 -15.00
C VAL A 63 -2.17 14.13 -14.78
N LEU A 64 -2.92 14.30 -15.87
CA LEU A 64 -4.35 14.50 -15.82
C LEU A 64 -4.99 13.13 -15.47
N SER A 65 -5.36 12.97 -14.22
CA SER A 65 -5.88 11.72 -13.66
C SER A 65 -6.61 12.01 -12.36
N ASP A 66 -7.65 11.25 -12.10
CA ASP A 66 -8.33 11.24 -10.81
C ASP A 66 -7.48 10.50 -9.76
N TYR A 67 -8.10 10.07 -8.66
CA TYR A 67 -7.41 9.36 -7.58
C TYR A 67 -6.56 8.20 -8.12
N THR A 68 -5.29 8.18 -7.73
CA THR A 68 -4.26 7.27 -8.24
C THR A 68 -3.44 6.71 -7.07
N THR A 69 -3.23 5.40 -7.11
CA THR A 69 -2.20 4.75 -6.30
C THR A 69 -0.85 4.83 -6.99
N TYR A 70 0.24 4.91 -6.25
CA TYR A 70 1.58 5.05 -6.82
C TYR A 70 2.60 4.13 -6.15
N TYR A 71 3.61 3.76 -6.92
CA TYR A 71 4.80 3.05 -6.45
C TYR A 71 6.05 3.70 -7.03
N MET A 72 7.05 3.93 -6.20
CA MET A 72 8.33 4.49 -6.63
C MET A 72 9.47 3.55 -6.27
N SER A 73 10.24 3.15 -7.29
CA SER A 73 11.52 2.48 -7.14
C SER A 73 12.67 3.50 -7.10
N THR A 74 13.89 3.04 -7.11
CA THR A 74 15.06 3.93 -7.18
C THR A 74 15.21 4.64 -8.53
N SER A 75 14.54 4.16 -9.59
CA SER A 75 14.70 4.67 -10.96
C SER A 75 13.39 5.00 -11.68
N HIS A 76 12.26 4.49 -11.19
CA HIS A 76 10.97 4.68 -11.85
C HIS A 76 9.85 5.03 -10.87
N LEU A 77 8.91 5.83 -11.34
CA LEU A 77 7.63 6.08 -10.70
C LEU A 77 6.52 5.45 -11.55
N TYR A 78 5.64 4.71 -10.90
CA TYR A 78 4.45 4.11 -11.50
C TYR A 78 3.21 4.72 -10.87
N LEU A 79 2.31 5.22 -11.70
CA LEU A 79 0.99 5.73 -11.30
C LEU A 79 -0.07 4.75 -11.80
N ALA A 80 -0.88 4.21 -10.90
CA ALA A 80 -1.90 3.22 -11.21
C ALA A 80 -3.30 3.83 -10.98
N ASN A 81 -4.03 4.04 -12.06
CA ASN A 81 -5.39 4.60 -12.06
C ASN A 81 -6.40 3.51 -12.42
N THR A 82 -7.37 3.27 -11.55
CA THR A 82 -8.44 2.30 -11.81
C THR A 82 -9.48 2.88 -12.76
N ILE A 83 -9.82 2.10 -13.77
CA ILE A 83 -10.84 2.40 -14.79
C ILE A 83 -11.99 1.43 -14.60
N TYR A 84 -13.18 1.96 -14.35
CA TYR A 84 -14.42 1.20 -14.30
C TYR A 84 -15.06 1.20 -15.70
N GLU A 85 -15.13 0.04 -16.33
CA GLU A 85 -15.80 -0.14 -17.61
C GLU A 85 -17.19 -0.72 -17.37
N GLN A 86 -18.20 0.04 -17.75
CA GLN A 86 -19.59 -0.39 -17.66
C GLN A 86 -20.15 -0.62 -19.06
N PHE A 87 -20.56 -1.84 -19.35
CA PHE A 87 -21.28 -2.21 -20.55
C PHE A 87 -22.71 -2.64 -20.16
N LEU A 88 -23.63 -2.67 -21.15
CA LEU A 88 -25.06 -2.95 -20.94
C LEU A 88 -25.35 -4.14 -20.01
N TRP A 89 -24.47 -5.16 -19.99
CA TRP A 89 -24.67 -6.41 -19.25
C TRP A 89 -23.43 -6.88 -18.45
N SER A 90 -22.40 -6.08 -18.42
CA SER A 90 -21.14 -6.48 -17.77
C SER A 90 -20.38 -5.28 -17.24
N ASN A 91 -19.93 -5.38 -15.98
CA ASN A 91 -19.00 -4.45 -15.36
C ASN A 91 -17.64 -5.11 -15.25
N SER A 92 -16.58 -4.40 -15.58
CA SER A 92 -15.21 -4.85 -15.40
C SER A 92 -14.31 -3.74 -14.88
N THR A 93 -13.22 -4.13 -14.21
CA THR A 93 -12.20 -3.19 -13.76
C THR A 93 -10.91 -3.38 -14.53
N LYS A 94 -10.28 -2.28 -14.88
CA LYS A 94 -8.93 -2.23 -15.44
C LYS A 94 -8.11 -1.19 -14.69
N THR A 95 -6.81 -1.28 -14.79
CA THR A 95 -5.90 -0.25 -14.28
C THR A 95 -5.02 0.26 -15.41
N ALA A 96 -4.96 1.58 -15.57
CA ALA A 96 -3.96 2.23 -16.40
C ALA A 96 -2.72 2.50 -15.54
N ILE A 97 -1.61 1.86 -15.87
CA ILE A 97 -0.33 2.04 -15.20
C ILE A 97 0.56 2.91 -16.08
N SER A 98 0.90 4.09 -15.59
CA SER A 98 1.82 5.01 -16.26
C SER A 98 3.18 4.96 -15.63
N LYS A 99 4.19 4.73 -16.44
CA LYS A 99 5.58 4.61 -16.05
C LYS A 99 6.34 5.88 -16.39
N PHE A 100 7.04 6.41 -15.40
CA PHE A 100 7.97 7.52 -15.54
C PHE A 100 9.37 7.08 -15.13
N GLU A 101 10.38 7.49 -15.86
CA GLU A 101 11.77 7.44 -15.39
C GLU A 101 12.01 8.61 -14.43
N TYR A 102 12.73 8.33 -13.34
CA TYR A 102 13.22 9.35 -12.42
C TYR A 102 14.74 9.33 -12.42
N LYS A 103 15.35 10.36 -12.97
CA LYS A 103 16.79 10.45 -13.09
C LYS A 103 17.25 11.90 -12.90
N ASP A 104 18.32 12.10 -12.12
CA ASP A 104 18.93 13.41 -11.87
C ASP A 104 17.93 14.48 -11.42
N GLY A 105 16.91 14.07 -10.63
CA GLY A 105 15.86 14.96 -10.15
C GLY A 105 14.77 15.28 -11.17
N ALA A 106 14.77 14.68 -12.35
CA ALA A 106 13.78 14.93 -13.41
C ALA A 106 12.86 13.72 -13.63
N PHE A 107 11.58 14.01 -13.98
CA PHE A 107 10.59 13.02 -14.39
C PHE A 107 10.45 13.02 -15.91
N SER A 108 10.55 11.83 -16.50
CA SER A 108 10.33 11.61 -17.93
C SER A 108 9.25 10.53 -18.13
N TYR A 109 8.14 10.90 -18.77
CA TYR A 109 7.11 9.95 -19.13
C TYR A 109 7.63 8.93 -20.14
N LEU A 110 7.42 7.65 -19.88
CA LEU A 110 7.85 6.58 -20.78
C LEU A 110 6.68 5.97 -21.54
N THR A 111 5.66 5.48 -20.82
CA THR A 111 4.53 4.77 -21.42
C THR A 111 3.39 4.58 -20.44
N THR A 112 2.21 4.26 -20.96
CA THR A 112 1.05 3.79 -20.18
C THR A 112 0.57 2.45 -20.71
N LYS A 113 0.28 1.52 -19.81
CA LYS A 113 -0.29 0.21 -20.09
C LYS A 113 -1.60 0.03 -19.37
N LYS A 114 -2.66 -0.37 -20.09
CA LYS A 114 -3.90 -0.85 -19.47
C LYS A 114 -3.74 -2.33 -19.14
N VAL A 115 -4.01 -2.69 -17.91
CA VAL A 115 -3.95 -4.05 -17.38
C VAL A 115 -5.30 -4.45 -16.79
N LYS A 116 -5.51 -5.75 -16.61
CA LYS A 116 -6.71 -6.32 -16.00
C LYS A 116 -6.73 -6.03 -14.50
N GLY A 117 -7.94 -5.80 -13.96
CA GLY A 117 -8.19 -5.71 -12.52
C GLY A 117 -7.79 -4.38 -11.90
N GLN A 118 -7.98 -4.30 -10.59
CA GLN A 118 -7.78 -3.13 -9.76
C GLN A 118 -6.55 -3.31 -8.87
N ILE A 119 -5.70 -2.28 -8.84
CA ILE A 119 -4.55 -2.16 -7.95
C ILE A 119 -4.90 -1.11 -6.90
N ASN A 120 -5.21 -1.53 -5.67
CA ASN A 120 -5.77 -0.65 -4.64
C ASN A 120 -4.73 0.00 -3.75
N ASP A 121 -3.51 -0.52 -3.72
CA ASP A 121 -2.49 -0.09 -2.78
C ASP A 121 -1.11 -0.05 -3.42
N SER A 122 -0.23 0.83 -2.91
CA SER A 122 1.15 0.95 -3.35
C SER A 122 1.96 -0.32 -3.09
N TYR A 123 1.67 -1.05 -2.02
CA TYR A 123 2.31 -2.32 -1.69
C TYR A 123 1.92 -3.47 -2.63
N TYR A 124 0.89 -3.29 -3.47
CA TYR A 124 0.55 -4.28 -4.51
C TYR A 124 1.52 -4.27 -5.69
N MET A 125 2.43 -3.30 -5.74
CA MET A 125 3.37 -3.05 -6.83
C MET A 125 4.81 -3.25 -6.37
N HIS A 126 5.66 -3.79 -7.25
CA HIS A 126 7.06 -4.04 -6.98
C HIS A 126 7.91 -4.05 -8.25
N GLU A 127 9.05 -3.38 -8.24
CA GLU A 127 10.05 -3.50 -9.30
C GLU A 127 11.19 -4.42 -8.85
N TYR A 128 11.41 -5.50 -9.59
CA TYR A 128 12.47 -6.47 -9.31
C TYR A 128 13.24 -6.82 -10.58
N LYS A 129 14.57 -6.58 -10.56
CA LYS A 129 15.48 -6.85 -11.69
C LYS A 129 14.99 -6.26 -13.01
N GLY A 130 14.46 -5.02 -12.97
CA GLY A 130 13.97 -4.29 -14.14
C GLY A 130 12.61 -4.75 -14.69
N ASN A 131 11.96 -5.72 -14.04
CA ASN A 131 10.60 -6.11 -14.32
C ASN A 131 9.66 -5.52 -13.27
N PHE A 132 8.43 -5.22 -13.67
CA PHE A 132 7.40 -4.67 -12.80
C PHE A 132 6.34 -5.72 -12.51
N ALA A 133 6.20 -6.11 -11.25
CA ALA A 133 5.21 -7.05 -10.77
C ALA A 133 4.11 -6.33 -9.99
N PHE A 134 2.88 -6.81 -10.10
CA PHE A 134 1.77 -6.33 -9.29
C PHE A 134 0.73 -7.43 -9.06
N VAL A 135 0.11 -7.38 -7.88
CA VAL A 135 -1.09 -8.15 -7.56
C VAL A 135 -2.33 -7.30 -7.83
N TYR A 136 -3.44 -7.92 -8.19
CA TYR A 136 -4.68 -7.22 -8.54
C TYR A 136 -5.91 -8.05 -8.17
N THR A 137 -7.04 -7.36 -7.94
CA THR A 137 -8.38 -7.94 -7.86
C THR A 137 -9.15 -7.61 -9.13
N ASP A 138 -9.66 -8.61 -9.83
CA ASP A 138 -10.52 -8.45 -11.02
C ASP A 138 -11.98 -8.64 -10.62
N TRP A 139 -12.75 -7.58 -10.75
CA TRP A 139 -14.17 -7.59 -10.53
C TRP A 139 -14.92 -7.79 -11.85
N ARG A 140 -15.83 -8.75 -11.85
CA ARG A 140 -16.78 -8.98 -12.96
C ARG A 140 -18.16 -9.15 -12.38
N ASN A 141 -19.01 -8.16 -12.63
CA ASN A 141 -20.31 -8.08 -11.99
C ASN A 141 -20.16 -8.15 -10.44
N GLU A 142 -20.73 -9.17 -9.81
CA GLU A 142 -20.70 -9.38 -8.36
C GLU A 142 -19.61 -10.36 -7.89
N THR A 143 -18.81 -10.87 -8.80
CA THR A 143 -17.74 -11.83 -8.49
C THR A 143 -16.36 -11.19 -8.56
N SER A 144 -15.44 -11.68 -7.76
CA SER A 144 -14.05 -11.26 -7.78
C SER A 144 -13.09 -12.43 -7.91
N THR A 145 -11.97 -12.18 -8.55
CA THR A 145 -10.81 -13.08 -8.55
C THR A 145 -9.55 -12.25 -8.43
N ASN A 146 -8.50 -12.86 -7.91
CA ASN A 146 -7.22 -12.18 -7.73
C ASN A 146 -6.16 -12.78 -8.66
N GLY A 147 -5.09 -12.04 -8.88
CA GLY A 147 -3.98 -12.49 -9.68
C GLY A 147 -2.70 -11.71 -9.43
N ILE A 148 -1.64 -12.18 -10.05
CA ILE A 148 -0.36 -11.50 -10.15
C ILE A 148 0.07 -11.42 -11.61
N CYS A 149 0.61 -10.28 -12.01
CA CYS A 149 1.11 -10.05 -13.36
C CYS A 149 2.51 -9.44 -13.31
N ILE A 150 3.37 -9.87 -14.22
CA ILE A 150 4.73 -9.36 -14.35
C ILE A 150 4.89 -8.76 -15.76
N LEU A 151 5.36 -7.53 -15.81
CA LEU A 151 5.64 -6.78 -17.04
C LEU A 151 7.15 -6.59 -17.20
N ASP A 152 7.62 -6.56 -18.46
CA ASP A 152 8.99 -6.20 -18.77
C ASP A 152 9.25 -4.68 -18.65
N LYS A 153 10.48 -4.27 -18.93
CA LYS A 153 10.87 -2.85 -18.92
C LYS A 153 10.04 -1.97 -19.87
N ASN A 154 9.48 -2.54 -20.93
CA ASN A 154 8.63 -1.87 -21.92
C ASN A 154 7.13 -2.00 -21.61
N MET A 155 6.78 -2.52 -20.42
CA MET A 155 5.41 -2.79 -19.96
C MET A 155 4.68 -3.88 -20.77
N ASN A 156 5.39 -4.78 -21.45
CA ASN A 156 4.78 -5.97 -22.05
C ASN A 156 4.64 -7.08 -21.00
N THR A 157 3.54 -7.82 -21.05
CA THR A 157 3.32 -8.94 -20.14
C THR A 157 4.31 -10.06 -20.41
N LEU A 158 5.08 -10.44 -19.40
CA LEU A 158 5.98 -11.60 -19.41
C LEU A 158 5.28 -12.85 -18.91
N GLY A 159 4.61 -12.75 -17.75
CA GLY A 159 3.91 -13.87 -17.15
C GLY A 159 2.83 -13.37 -16.17
N LYS A 160 1.90 -14.27 -15.84
CA LYS A 160 0.82 -13.99 -14.91
C LYS A 160 0.27 -15.28 -14.29
N ILE A 161 -0.40 -15.14 -13.16
CA ILE A 161 -1.29 -16.14 -12.59
C ILE A 161 -2.61 -15.44 -12.35
N ASP A 162 -3.69 -15.97 -12.90
CA ASP A 162 -5.06 -15.51 -12.71
C ASP A 162 -5.83 -16.48 -11.76
N ASN A 163 -7.01 -16.07 -11.35
CA ASN A 163 -8.01 -16.89 -10.61
C ASN A 163 -7.50 -17.43 -9.26
N LEU A 164 -6.78 -16.60 -8.51
CA LEU A 164 -6.40 -16.86 -7.14
C LEU A 164 -7.46 -16.32 -6.18
N GLY A 165 -7.98 -17.14 -5.24
CA GLY A 165 -8.97 -16.72 -4.27
C GLY A 165 -10.26 -16.20 -4.91
N ASN A 166 -11.11 -17.12 -5.41
CA ASN A 166 -12.38 -16.77 -6.01
C ASN A 166 -13.34 -16.18 -4.97
N ASP A 167 -14.04 -15.11 -5.33
CA ASP A 167 -14.92 -14.30 -4.48
C ASP A 167 -14.23 -13.72 -3.25
N GLU A 168 -12.91 -13.57 -3.32
CA GLU A 168 -12.07 -12.94 -2.32
C GLU A 168 -11.45 -11.66 -2.90
N THR A 169 -11.05 -10.72 -2.04
CA THR A 169 -10.30 -9.52 -2.43
C THR A 169 -8.96 -9.49 -1.73
N ILE A 170 -7.95 -8.84 -2.33
CA ILE A 170 -6.66 -8.66 -1.69
C ILE A 170 -6.79 -7.61 -0.60
N TYR A 171 -6.31 -7.93 0.60
CA TYR A 171 -6.29 -7.05 1.77
C TYR A 171 -4.91 -6.49 2.08
N ALA A 172 -3.87 -7.28 1.85
CA ALA A 172 -2.49 -6.86 2.03
C ALA A 172 -1.59 -7.57 1.04
N SER A 173 -0.50 -6.94 0.67
CA SER A 173 0.61 -7.59 -0.01
C SER A 173 1.96 -7.03 0.42
N TYR A 174 2.99 -7.84 0.28
CA TYR A 174 4.37 -7.45 0.52
C TYR A 174 5.32 -8.27 -0.34
N TYR A 175 6.40 -7.66 -0.79
CA TYR A 175 7.40 -8.34 -1.62
C TYR A 175 8.73 -8.42 -0.88
N ILE A 176 9.36 -9.60 -0.92
CA ILE A 176 10.72 -9.82 -0.43
C ILE A 176 11.53 -10.41 -1.58
N GLY A 177 12.37 -9.59 -2.21
CA GLY A 177 13.13 -10.00 -3.39
C GLY A 177 12.22 -10.51 -4.51
N SER A 178 12.38 -11.79 -4.87
CA SER A 178 11.56 -12.45 -5.90
C SER A 178 10.29 -13.14 -5.36
N MET A 179 9.96 -12.95 -4.10
CA MET A 179 8.75 -13.53 -3.51
C MET A 179 7.69 -12.47 -3.29
N ALA A 180 6.49 -12.71 -3.79
CA ALA A 180 5.29 -11.95 -3.52
C ALA A 180 4.44 -12.66 -2.49
N TYR A 181 4.11 -11.99 -1.39
CA TYR A 181 3.20 -12.46 -0.36
C TYR A 181 1.95 -11.59 -0.39
N PHE A 182 0.76 -12.19 -0.41
CA PHE A 182 -0.48 -11.43 -0.32
C PHE A 182 -1.59 -12.23 0.35
N VAL A 183 -2.45 -11.51 1.04
CA VAL A 183 -3.60 -12.03 1.77
C VAL A 183 -4.85 -11.69 0.99
N THR A 184 -5.67 -12.71 0.73
CA THR A 184 -7.03 -12.51 0.22
C THR A 184 -8.04 -12.90 1.31
N TYR A 185 -9.21 -12.29 1.36
CA TYR A 185 -10.21 -12.57 2.41
C TYR A 185 -11.64 -12.55 1.90
N ARG A 186 -12.43 -13.49 2.43
CA ARG A 186 -13.88 -13.47 2.46
C ARG A 186 -14.42 -13.98 3.81
N GLN A 187 -13.94 -15.10 4.30
CA GLN A 187 -14.29 -15.71 5.60
C GLN A 187 -13.09 -16.39 6.27
N THR A 188 -12.13 -16.87 5.52
CA THR A 188 -10.86 -17.44 6.01
C THR A 188 -9.75 -16.99 5.09
N ASP A 189 -8.60 -16.60 5.67
CA ASP A 189 -7.48 -16.06 4.91
C ASP A 189 -6.57 -17.11 4.32
N PRO A 190 -6.43 -17.18 3.02
CA PRO A 190 -5.19 -17.68 2.48
C PRO A 190 -4.12 -16.56 2.39
N VAL A 191 -2.96 -16.82 2.99
CA VAL A 191 -1.71 -16.15 2.63
C VAL A 191 -1.12 -16.88 1.43
N PHE A 192 -1.03 -16.22 0.30
CA PHE A 192 -0.35 -16.74 -0.88
C PHE A 192 1.13 -16.34 -0.85
N ALA A 193 2.01 -17.28 -1.20
CA ALA A 193 3.41 -17.01 -1.53
C ALA A 193 3.65 -17.38 -2.99
N VAL A 194 4.07 -16.41 -3.79
CA VAL A 194 4.30 -16.58 -5.22
C VAL A 194 5.74 -16.23 -5.57
N ASP A 195 6.44 -17.17 -6.19
CA ASP A 195 7.79 -16.97 -6.72
C ASP A 195 7.71 -16.35 -8.11
N ILE A 196 8.28 -15.16 -8.26
CA ILE A 196 8.41 -14.39 -9.50
C ILE A 196 9.85 -14.34 -10.02
N SER A 197 10.76 -15.18 -9.51
CA SER A 197 12.16 -15.24 -9.94
C SER A 197 12.30 -15.51 -11.44
N ASN A 198 11.43 -16.36 -11.99
CA ASN A 198 11.23 -16.49 -13.43
C ASN A 198 9.99 -15.68 -13.84
N PRO A 199 10.17 -14.46 -14.38
CA PRO A 199 9.05 -13.57 -14.68
C PRO A 199 8.10 -14.10 -15.77
N LYS A 200 8.56 -15.06 -16.60
CA LYS A 200 7.73 -15.71 -17.62
C LYS A 200 6.89 -16.85 -17.09
N LYS A 201 7.26 -17.40 -15.92
CA LYS A 201 6.59 -18.55 -15.31
C LYS A 201 6.51 -18.37 -13.80
N PRO A 202 5.70 -17.42 -13.28
CA PRO A 202 5.48 -17.29 -11.86
C PRO A 202 4.83 -18.55 -11.29
N VAL A 203 5.14 -18.90 -10.04
CA VAL A 203 4.69 -20.16 -9.41
C VAL A 203 4.16 -19.89 -8.00
N VAL A 204 2.96 -20.36 -7.70
CA VAL A 204 2.44 -20.39 -6.32
C VAL A 204 3.23 -21.45 -5.53
N LYS A 205 3.98 -21.02 -4.53
CA LYS A 205 4.77 -21.89 -3.65
C LYS A 205 3.98 -22.35 -2.42
N ALA A 206 3.14 -21.47 -1.88
CA ALA A 206 2.33 -21.76 -0.72
C ALA A 206 0.96 -21.05 -0.78
N LYS A 207 -0.01 -21.68 -0.13
CA LYS A 207 -1.33 -21.16 0.19
C LYS A 207 -1.64 -21.59 1.63
N LEU A 208 -1.36 -20.72 2.59
CA LEU A 208 -1.62 -20.99 4.01
C LEU A 208 -2.99 -20.41 4.39
N LYS A 209 -3.92 -21.25 4.84
CA LYS A 209 -5.21 -20.81 5.36
C LYS A 209 -5.16 -20.66 6.88
N LEU A 210 -5.59 -19.50 7.37
CA LEU A 210 -5.63 -19.17 8.80
C LEU A 210 -6.98 -18.54 9.17
N PRO A 211 -7.41 -18.63 10.44
CA PRO A 211 -8.55 -17.87 10.92
C PRO A 211 -8.22 -16.38 11.02
N GLY A 212 -9.14 -15.54 10.56
CA GLY A 212 -8.97 -14.09 10.54
C GLY A 212 -8.17 -13.60 9.33
N PHE A 213 -7.77 -12.33 9.28
CA PHE A 213 -7.04 -11.76 8.17
C PHE A 213 -5.97 -10.77 8.60
N SER A 214 -4.91 -10.65 7.79
CA SER A 214 -3.92 -9.59 7.90
C SER A 214 -4.24 -8.52 6.86
N SER A 215 -4.47 -7.31 7.31
CA SER A 215 -4.70 -6.14 6.44
C SER A 215 -3.42 -5.32 6.20
N TYR A 216 -2.35 -5.68 6.89
CA TYR A 216 -1.00 -5.15 6.74
C TYR A 216 0.01 -6.30 6.77
N LEU A 217 0.98 -6.27 5.87
CA LEU A 217 2.12 -7.20 5.83
C LEU A 217 3.44 -6.42 5.72
N HIS A 218 4.48 -6.94 6.37
CA HIS A 218 5.84 -6.39 6.26
C HIS A 218 6.89 -7.47 6.59
N SER A 219 8.12 -7.34 6.08
CA SER A 219 9.24 -8.13 6.59
C SER A 219 9.48 -7.87 8.07
N PHE A 220 9.97 -8.87 8.79
CA PHE A 220 10.28 -8.75 10.21
C PHE A 220 11.64 -9.34 10.54
N GLY A 221 12.58 -9.14 9.65
CA GLY A 221 13.93 -9.68 9.65
C GLY A 221 14.09 -10.84 8.69
N GLU A 222 15.19 -11.56 8.79
CA GLU A 222 15.52 -12.62 7.88
C GLU A 222 14.50 -13.78 7.96
N ASN A 223 13.93 -14.14 6.82
CA ASN A 223 12.95 -15.23 6.69
C ASN A 223 11.69 -15.11 7.57
N GLN A 224 11.30 -13.89 7.93
CA GLN A 224 10.08 -13.64 8.69
C GLN A 224 9.21 -12.56 8.03
N LEU A 225 7.90 -12.75 8.09
CA LEU A 225 6.88 -11.80 7.68
C LEU A 225 5.95 -11.54 8.87
N ILE A 226 5.65 -10.27 9.15
CA ILE A 226 4.67 -9.91 10.17
C ILE A 226 3.40 -9.42 9.50
N GLY A 227 2.26 -9.84 10.05
CA GLY A 227 0.94 -9.36 9.66
C GLY A 227 0.24 -8.69 10.83
N VAL A 228 -0.43 -7.58 10.57
CA VAL A 228 -1.37 -6.95 11.49
C VAL A 228 -2.74 -6.93 10.85
N GLY A 229 -3.76 -7.34 11.57
CA GLY A 229 -5.12 -7.46 11.05
C GLY A 229 -6.12 -7.80 12.13
N MET A 230 -7.16 -8.56 11.75
CA MET A 230 -8.30 -8.84 12.61
C MET A 230 -8.58 -10.35 12.69
N THR A 231 -9.25 -10.79 13.76
CA THR A 231 -9.65 -12.20 13.86
C THR A 231 -10.88 -12.54 13.03
N GLY A 232 -11.70 -11.54 12.70
CA GLY A 232 -13.01 -11.75 12.09
C GLY A 232 -14.05 -12.37 13.05
N GLY A 233 -15.32 -12.25 12.70
CA GLY A 233 -16.43 -12.78 13.49
C GLY A 233 -16.96 -11.84 14.55
N ASP A 234 -17.86 -12.36 15.43
CA ASP A 234 -18.62 -11.54 16.38
C ASP A 234 -17.77 -10.92 17.51
N ASP A 235 -16.65 -11.54 17.85
CA ASP A 235 -15.71 -11.11 18.89
C ASP A 235 -14.41 -10.56 18.29
N ASP A 236 -14.51 -9.71 17.27
CA ASP A 236 -13.37 -9.28 16.49
C ASP A 236 -12.26 -8.63 17.33
N LYS A 237 -11.01 -8.98 17.03
CA LYS A 237 -9.81 -8.57 17.77
C LYS A 237 -8.71 -8.20 16.81
N VAL A 238 -7.94 -7.17 17.14
CA VAL A 238 -6.67 -6.93 16.47
C VAL A 238 -5.73 -8.11 16.73
N LYS A 239 -5.15 -8.61 15.65
CA LYS A 239 -4.22 -9.74 15.63
C LYS A 239 -2.88 -9.31 15.07
N ILE A 240 -1.80 -9.68 15.74
CA ILE A 240 -0.45 -9.68 15.19
C ILE A 240 -0.08 -11.13 14.91
N SER A 241 0.29 -11.46 13.67
CA SER A 241 0.79 -12.79 13.28
C SER A 241 2.22 -12.69 12.81
N LEU A 242 3.08 -13.58 13.29
CA LEU A 242 4.44 -13.73 12.79
C LEU A 242 4.51 -15.02 11.98
N PHE A 243 4.96 -14.89 10.73
CA PHE A 243 5.11 -16.02 9.81
C PHE A 243 6.59 -16.34 9.61
N ALA A 244 6.93 -17.61 9.65
CA ALA A 244 8.21 -18.12 9.20
C ALA A 244 8.13 -18.46 7.71
N LEU A 245 9.16 -18.04 6.96
CA LEU A 245 9.31 -18.23 5.52
C LEU A 245 10.39 -19.28 5.27
N GLY A 246 10.00 -20.42 4.70
CA GLY A 246 10.94 -21.47 4.36
C GLY A 246 11.61 -21.25 3.00
N GLU A 247 12.81 -21.84 2.80
CA GLU A 247 13.59 -21.73 1.56
C GLU A 247 12.87 -22.21 0.31
N ASN A 248 11.95 -23.17 0.45
CA ASN A 248 11.09 -23.66 -0.64
C ASN A 248 9.89 -22.76 -0.94
N GLY A 249 9.77 -21.61 -0.25
CA GLY A 249 8.64 -20.70 -0.33
C GLY A 249 7.46 -21.09 0.56
N SER A 250 7.62 -22.03 1.48
CA SER A 250 6.59 -22.35 2.47
C SER A 250 6.37 -21.18 3.42
N VAL A 251 5.15 -21.04 3.94
CA VAL A 251 4.75 -20.04 4.93
C VAL A 251 4.06 -20.76 6.06
N THR A 252 4.48 -20.50 7.30
CA THR A 252 3.85 -21.07 8.52
C THR A 252 3.66 -19.99 9.57
N GLU A 253 2.51 -19.96 10.27
CA GLU A 253 2.31 -19.05 11.40
C GLU A 253 3.17 -19.55 12.58
N GLN A 254 4.21 -18.81 12.93
CA GLN A 254 5.14 -19.14 14.02
C GLN A 254 4.51 -18.83 15.37
N THR A 255 3.93 -17.66 15.51
CA THR A 255 3.24 -17.20 16.72
C THR A 255 2.25 -16.10 16.37
N LYS A 256 1.33 -15.83 17.29
CA LYS A 256 0.39 -14.70 17.19
C LYS A 256 0.11 -14.08 18.54
N LEU A 257 -0.24 -12.79 18.51
CA LEU A 257 -0.78 -12.05 19.65
C LEU A 257 -2.18 -11.56 19.30
N LEU A 258 -3.14 -11.76 20.21
CA LEU A 258 -4.49 -11.21 20.10
C LEU A 258 -4.66 -10.10 21.13
N LEU A 259 -5.18 -8.95 20.71
CA LEU A 259 -5.59 -7.87 21.58
C LEU A 259 -6.95 -8.19 22.22
N PRO A 260 -7.42 -7.40 23.19
CA PRO A 260 -8.76 -7.57 23.76
C PRO A 260 -9.87 -7.57 22.72
N LYS A 261 -11.04 -8.12 23.05
CA LYS A 261 -12.24 -8.10 22.20
C LYS A 261 -12.62 -6.67 21.80
N TYR A 262 -13.19 -6.53 20.60
CA TYR A 262 -13.61 -5.25 20.01
C TYR A 262 -12.48 -4.22 19.92
N SER A 263 -11.25 -4.69 19.73
CA SER A 263 -10.13 -3.81 19.42
C SER A 263 -10.08 -3.48 17.95
N GLU A 264 -9.66 -2.25 17.63
CA GLU A 264 -9.53 -1.75 16.25
C GLU A 264 -8.16 -1.08 16.04
N THR A 265 -7.72 -0.98 14.79
CA THR A 265 -6.49 -0.30 14.38
C THR A 265 -6.62 0.24 12.96
N GLU A 266 -5.84 1.26 12.61
CA GLU A 266 -5.73 1.77 11.24
C GLU A 266 -4.75 0.99 10.34
N ALA A 267 -4.13 -0.07 10.83
CA ALA A 267 -3.07 -0.79 10.11
C ALA A 267 -3.44 -1.18 8.66
N GLY A 268 -4.72 -1.50 8.42
CA GLY A 268 -5.21 -1.91 7.11
C GLY A 268 -5.54 -0.77 6.14
N SER A 269 -5.80 0.43 6.64
CA SER A 269 -6.17 1.60 5.82
C SER A 269 -5.04 2.63 5.74
N ASN A 270 -4.08 2.56 6.64
CA ASN A 270 -3.00 3.53 6.76
C ASN A 270 -1.68 2.84 7.16
N HIS A 271 -0.96 2.33 6.18
CA HIS A 271 0.29 1.59 6.39
C HIS A 271 1.34 2.39 7.19
N LYS A 272 1.30 3.72 7.12
CA LYS A 272 2.20 4.58 7.91
C LYS A 272 1.86 4.62 9.40
N SER A 273 0.69 4.09 9.81
CA SER A 273 0.33 3.97 11.24
C SER A 273 1.07 2.84 11.95
N VAL A 274 1.60 1.88 11.19
CA VAL A 274 2.36 0.76 11.74
C VAL A 274 3.85 1.10 11.76
N PHE A 275 4.45 0.99 12.92
CA PHE A 275 5.90 1.06 13.12
C PHE A 275 6.49 -0.34 13.14
N ILE A 276 7.54 -0.57 12.35
CA ILE A 276 8.33 -1.80 12.34
C ILE A 276 9.80 -1.45 12.53
N ASP A 277 10.46 -2.13 13.45
CA ASP A 277 11.92 -2.15 13.60
C ASP A 277 12.39 -3.61 13.54
N GLU A 278 12.85 -4.02 12.37
CA GLU A 278 13.27 -5.41 12.12
C GLU A 278 14.51 -5.79 12.95
N GLU A 279 15.42 -4.84 13.16
CA GLU A 279 16.65 -5.05 13.92
C GLU A 279 16.36 -5.33 15.39
N ARG A 280 15.44 -4.54 15.98
CA ARG A 280 15.06 -4.65 17.39
C ARG A 280 13.81 -5.48 17.63
N LYS A 281 13.28 -6.10 16.59
CA LYS A 281 12.05 -6.92 16.65
C LYS A 281 10.88 -6.21 17.32
N LEU A 282 10.64 -4.96 16.90
CA LEU A 282 9.56 -4.14 17.43
C LEU A 282 8.45 -3.95 16.39
N VAL A 283 7.20 -3.99 16.87
CA VAL A 283 6.01 -3.62 16.11
C VAL A 283 5.12 -2.74 16.98
N GLY A 284 4.65 -1.62 16.42
CA GLY A 284 3.81 -0.69 17.16
C GLY A 284 2.76 -0.02 16.28
N PHE A 285 1.61 0.27 16.88
CA PHE A 285 0.51 0.97 16.22
C PHE A 285 -0.47 1.55 17.24
N ALA A 286 -1.28 2.49 16.79
CA ALA A 286 -2.41 3.00 17.55
C ALA A 286 -3.58 2.00 17.52
N THR A 287 -4.24 1.82 18.66
CA THR A 287 -5.39 0.92 18.79
C THR A 287 -6.42 1.51 19.76
N ILE A 288 -7.69 1.20 19.51
CA ILE A 288 -8.75 1.35 20.49
C ILE A 288 -9.13 -0.03 21.04
N ALA A 289 -9.32 -0.14 22.34
CA ALA A 289 -9.87 -1.32 22.98
C ALA A 289 -10.62 -0.84 24.25
N ASP A 290 -11.81 -1.39 24.52
CA ASP A 290 -12.65 -0.99 25.65
C ASP A 290 -12.81 0.55 25.77
N THR A 291 -13.09 1.20 24.63
CA THR A 291 -13.19 2.68 24.49
C THR A 291 -11.92 3.47 24.80
N THR A 292 -10.80 2.79 25.04
CA THR A 292 -9.52 3.42 25.40
C THR A 292 -8.57 3.46 24.22
N LEU A 293 -8.19 4.69 23.80
CA LEU A 293 -7.22 4.92 22.75
C LEU A 293 -5.79 4.84 23.30
N ARG A 294 -4.98 3.97 22.71
CA ARG A 294 -3.61 3.72 23.11
C ARG A 294 -2.70 3.56 21.88
N TYR A 295 -1.48 4.06 21.97
CA TYR A 295 -0.39 3.59 21.13
C TYR A 295 0.32 2.46 21.89
N LYS A 296 0.42 1.29 21.26
CA LYS A 296 1.06 0.11 21.85
C LYS A 296 2.27 -0.28 21.03
N LEU A 297 3.36 -0.64 21.71
CA LEU A 297 4.57 -1.17 21.11
C LEU A 297 4.87 -2.54 21.72
N TYR A 298 5.15 -3.49 20.85
CA TYR A 298 5.45 -4.87 21.23
C TYR A 298 6.84 -5.25 20.76
N HIS A 299 7.57 -5.98 21.58
CA HIS A 299 8.84 -6.60 21.28
C HIS A 299 8.64 -8.11 21.12
N PHE A 300 9.17 -8.69 20.07
CA PHE A 300 9.23 -10.15 19.91
C PHE A 300 10.54 -10.67 20.49
N ASP A 301 10.46 -11.49 21.54
CA ASP A 301 11.62 -12.00 22.27
C ASP A 301 12.24 -13.31 21.70
N GLY A 302 11.74 -13.71 20.51
CA GLY A 302 12.09 -14.99 19.87
C GLY A 302 11.02 -16.07 20.05
N THR A 303 10.11 -15.90 21.00
CA THR A 303 9.04 -16.85 21.32
C THR A 303 7.67 -16.22 21.24
N GLU A 304 7.49 -15.04 21.86
CA GLU A 304 6.21 -14.36 21.96
C GLU A 304 6.37 -12.82 21.85
N PHE A 305 5.26 -12.13 21.61
CA PHE A 305 5.21 -10.68 21.63
C PHE A 305 4.94 -10.16 23.05
N LYS A 306 5.81 -9.33 23.57
CA LYS A 306 5.67 -8.65 24.88
C LYS A 306 5.44 -7.16 24.69
N GLN A 307 4.41 -6.62 25.34
CA GLN A 307 4.16 -5.19 25.32
C GLN A 307 5.24 -4.45 26.09
N VAL A 308 5.98 -3.55 25.43
CA VAL A 308 7.04 -2.73 26.04
C VAL A 308 6.60 -1.30 26.26
N LEU A 309 5.58 -0.81 25.52
CA LEU A 309 5.05 0.54 25.67
C LEU A 309 3.53 0.54 25.52
N ASN A 310 2.86 1.42 26.30
CA ASN A 310 1.40 1.59 26.28
C ASN A 310 1.06 3.05 26.62
N VAL A 311 0.94 3.89 25.59
CA VAL A 311 0.80 5.34 25.71
C VAL A 311 -0.64 5.75 25.49
N PRO A 312 -1.27 6.53 26.39
CA PRO A 312 -2.56 7.13 26.11
C PRO A 312 -2.44 8.16 24.99
N ILE A 313 -3.31 8.08 24.00
CA ILE A 313 -3.40 9.00 22.87
C ILE A 313 -4.81 9.58 22.78
N LYS A 314 -4.96 10.70 22.10
CA LYS A 314 -6.28 11.34 21.93
C LYS A 314 -7.00 10.91 20.66
N GLU A 315 -6.24 10.59 19.62
CA GLU A 315 -6.77 10.17 18.34
C GLU A 315 -5.94 9.00 17.79
N MET A 316 -6.59 8.06 17.17
CA MET A 316 -5.92 6.95 16.47
C MET A 316 -5.39 7.43 15.11
N SER A 317 -6.22 8.24 14.43
CA SER A 317 -5.95 8.72 13.09
C SER A 317 -4.62 9.49 13.00
N ASN A 318 -3.78 9.07 12.06
CA ASN A 318 -2.45 9.65 11.81
C ASN A 318 -1.46 9.62 13.00
N THR A 319 -1.74 8.87 14.06
CA THR A 319 -0.75 8.64 15.13
C THR A 319 0.42 7.81 14.60
N ARG A 320 1.66 8.20 14.93
CA ARG A 320 2.90 7.58 14.42
C ARG A 320 3.86 7.21 15.54
N GLY A 321 4.47 6.04 15.42
CA GLY A 321 5.70 5.71 16.13
C GLY A 321 6.92 6.04 15.27
N ILE A 322 7.92 6.67 15.84
CA ILE A 322 9.15 7.07 15.14
C ILE A 322 10.34 6.75 16.04
N ARG A 323 11.38 6.11 15.49
CA ARG A 323 12.65 5.91 16.18
C ARG A 323 13.70 6.91 15.65
N ILE A 324 14.39 7.57 16.58
CA ILE A 324 15.55 8.41 16.26
C ILE A 324 16.66 8.03 17.26
N GLY A 325 17.70 7.38 16.77
CA GLY A 325 18.77 6.85 17.62
C GLY A 325 18.26 5.84 18.65
N ASN A 326 18.45 6.13 19.93
CA ASN A 326 18.00 5.31 21.05
C ASN A 326 16.67 5.77 21.66
N TYR A 327 15.99 6.72 21.03
CA TYR A 327 14.71 7.23 21.49
C TYR A 327 13.58 6.81 20.58
N PHE A 328 12.45 6.50 21.20
CA PHE A 328 11.19 6.22 20.54
C PHE A 328 10.19 7.35 20.81
N TYR A 329 9.58 7.83 19.75
CA TYR A 329 8.62 8.91 19.81
C TYR A 329 7.25 8.43 19.38
N VAL A 330 6.21 8.78 20.16
CA VAL A 330 4.82 8.66 19.72
C VAL A 330 4.32 10.07 19.42
N VAL A 331 4.01 10.30 18.14
CA VAL A 331 3.44 11.58 17.67
C VAL A 331 1.94 11.36 17.46
N ASP A 332 1.11 11.93 18.29
CA ASP A 332 -0.33 11.83 18.13
C ASP A 332 -0.87 13.00 17.28
N ASN A 333 -2.02 12.80 16.66
CA ASN A 333 -2.66 13.82 15.81
C ASN A 333 -3.10 15.06 16.61
N ALA A 334 -3.19 14.98 17.93
CA ALA A 334 -3.44 16.11 18.83
C ALA A 334 -2.21 17.01 19.02
N LYS A 335 -1.17 16.88 18.19
CA LYS A 335 0.10 17.62 18.20
C LYS A 335 0.92 17.40 19.48
N LYS A 336 0.75 16.25 20.14
CA LYS A 336 1.59 15.85 21.26
C LYS A 336 2.68 14.89 20.79
N ILE A 337 3.87 15.07 21.35
CA ILE A 337 5.01 14.19 21.15
C ILE A 337 5.37 13.61 22.50
N HIS A 338 5.33 12.29 22.61
CA HIS A 338 5.80 11.54 23.76
C HIS A 338 7.14 10.91 23.39
N ALA A 339 8.16 11.13 24.20
CA ALA A 339 9.51 10.62 23.96
C ALA A 339 9.88 9.60 25.03
N TYR A 340 10.48 8.50 24.64
CA TYR A 340 10.88 7.40 25.52
C TYR A 340 12.31 6.96 25.20
N ASP A 341 13.11 6.77 26.21
CA ASP A 341 14.39 6.07 26.09
C ASP A 341 14.13 4.57 25.87
N MET A 342 14.68 3.99 24.80
CA MET A 342 14.40 2.60 24.41
C MET A 342 15.10 1.55 25.29
N GLN A 343 16.00 1.95 26.19
CA GLN A 343 16.60 1.03 27.17
C GLN A 343 15.71 0.89 28.41
N THR A 344 15.10 1.97 28.83
CA THR A 344 14.32 2.03 30.06
C THR A 344 12.81 2.08 29.84
N TRP A 345 12.37 2.47 28.63
CA TRP A 345 10.98 2.75 28.24
C TRP A 345 10.30 3.82 29.15
N LYS A 346 11.09 4.80 29.59
CA LYS A 346 10.64 5.92 30.40
C LYS A 346 10.88 7.25 29.72
#